data_cfdf1060d25f5d37cdf6d11a2a9750b1
#
_entry.id   cfdf1060d25f5d37cdf6d11a2a9750b1
#
_cell.length_a   1.000
_cell.length_b   1.000
_cell.length_c   1.000
_cell.angle_alpha   90.00
_cell.angle_beta   90.00
_cell.angle_gamma   90.00
#
_symmetry.space_group_name_H-M   'P 1'
#
loop_
_entity.id
_entity.type
_entity.pdbx_description
1 polymer ?
#
loop_
_entity_poly.entity_id
_entity_poly.type
_entity_poly.pdbx_seq_one_letter_code
_entity_poly.pdbx_strand_id
1 'polypeptide(L)'
;MRRIELVVLLCAALFATSSCSTERLPEVKNVIYLIGDGMGFGAVSSLLLEDDSLTAFEMSPIVGLSETCSANNFVTDSPAGGTALACGVRTLNGYLGVDVNGVPLESILKKAQKMGKKSGIVVNTTLTEATPAAFYAGVLSRSKSFDIAAQFVESNVDVAIGAGLSAFINRPDSTDLTAVLIEKGYDVYLEWDDVISSESDRFVGILPMGNVHRRNKKQSEAGAADGAQVCLAAKLAAEGGASAGKDGGKSDAEPEQYLEKAVAKALGLLEKSGKENGFFLMVESAIIDGYGHNNDSDGMIEEMAEFNRTLKYLVEYVKNSPNTLLVVTADHETGGTSVGYKSYNVGEKSPVALTFSTKGHSGTVVPVFAYGEGAEYFGGVMKNTDIPWRIERLMNN
;
A
#
# COMPACT_ATOMS: atom_id res chain seq x y z
N MET A 1 55.27 -41.36 11.53
CA MET A 1 53.96 -41.85 11.06
C MET A 1 52.84 -41.53 12.05
N ARG A 2 52.90 -41.87 13.36
CA ARG A 2 51.78 -41.58 14.34
C ARG A 2 51.37 -40.10 14.53
N ARG A 3 52.24 -39.11 14.28
CA ARG A 3 51.89 -37.68 14.40
C ARG A 3 51.10 -37.12 13.22
N ILE A 4 51.27 -37.68 12.04
CA ILE A 4 50.57 -37.27 10.80
C ILE A 4 49.12 -37.82 10.85
N GLU A 5 48.95 -39.06 11.31
CA GLU A 5 47.59 -39.64 11.45
C GLU A 5 46.72 -38.91 12.49
N LEU A 6 47.32 -38.35 13.55
CA LEU A 6 46.59 -37.59 14.57
C LEU A 6 46.14 -36.22 14.03
N VAL A 7 46.94 -35.56 13.17
CA VAL A 7 46.60 -34.27 12.57
C VAL A 7 45.52 -34.46 11.52
N VAL A 8 45.53 -35.51 10.72
CA VAL A 8 44.51 -35.84 9.72
C VAL A 8 43.15 -36.15 10.41
N LEU A 9 43.18 -36.89 11.53
CA LEU A 9 41.97 -37.16 12.32
C LEU A 9 41.39 -35.89 13.00
N LEU A 10 42.25 -34.95 13.43
CA LEU A 10 41.79 -33.68 14.04
C LEU A 10 41.19 -32.75 12.95
N CYS A 11 41.76 -32.69 11.76
CA CYS A 11 41.21 -31.95 10.63
C CYS A 11 39.90 -32.58 10.11
N ALA A 12 39.78 -33.90 10.08
CA ALA A 12 38.53 -34.57 9.71
C ALA A 12 37.40 -34.34 10.75
N ALA A 13 37.76 -34.28 12.03
CA ALA A 13 36.79 -33.95 13.11
C ALA A 13 36.31 -32.48 13.07
N LEU A 14 37.17 -31.55 12.61
CA LEU A 14 36.80 -30.14 12.43
C LEU A 14 35.88 -29.90 11.21
N PHE A 15 35.95 -30.76 10.17
CA PHE A 15 35.04 -30.70 9.03
C PHE A 15 33.71 -31.43 9.26
N ALA A 16 33.64 -32.35 10.22
CA ALA A 16 32.42 -33.09 10.51
C ALA A 16 31.42 -32.30 11.40
N THR A 17 31.77 -31.12 11.93
CA THR A 17 30.89 -30.26 12.71
C THR A 17 30.30 -29.09 11.92
N SER A 18 30.51 -29.02 10.60
CA SER A 18 29.66 -28.25 9.72
C SER A 18 28.32 -28.96 9.63
N SER A 19 27.61 -28.97 10.75
CA SER A 19 26.18 -29.21 10.82
C SER A 19 25.56 -28.19 9.86
N CYS A 20 25.06 -28.65 8.73
CA CYS A 20 24.13 -27.90 7.91
C CYS A 20 22.90 -27.72 8.79
N SER A 21 22.93 -26.74 9.70
CA SER A 21 21.73 -26.26 10.32
C SER A 21 20.91 -25.73 9.16
N THR A 22 19.90 -26.46 8.73
CA THR A 22 18.81 -25.88 7.96
C THR A 22 18.29 -24.75 8.82
N GLU A 23 18.75 -23.54 8.50
CA GLU A 23 18.31 -22.32 9.20
C GLU A 23 16.80 -22.31 9.06
N ARG A 24 16.12 -22.53 10.18
CA ARG A 24 14.65 -22.53 10.19
C ARG A 24 14.21 -21.11 9.86
N LEU A 25 13.38 -20.96 8.84
CA LEU A 25 12.82 -19.66 8.52
C LEU A 25 12.07 -19.09 9.73
N PRO A 26 12.08 -17.79 9.93
CA PRO A 26 11.30 -17.17 11.00
C PRO A 26 9.79 -17.40 10.78
N GLU A 27 9.04 -17.47 11.86
CA GLU A 27 7.59 -17.60 11.83
C GLU A 27 6.95 -16.23 11.64
N VAL A 28 6.38 -15.95 10.46
CA VAL A 28 5.66 -14.72 10.15
C VAL A 28 4.16 -14.96 10.15
N LYS A 29 3.48 -14.49 11.19
CA LYS A 29 2.01 -14.56 11.30
C LYS A 29 1.33 -13.35 10.67
N ASN A 30 1.85 -12.17 10.91
CA ASN A 30 1.28 -10.91 10.46
C ASN A 30 2.16 -10.29 9.38
N VAL A 31 1.55 -9.83 8.31
CA VAL A 31 2.23 -9.12 7.24
C VAL A 31 1.58 -7.78 7.02
N ILE A 32 2.37 -6.73 6.99
CA ILE A 32 1.98 -5.39 6.57
C ILE A 32 2.79 -5.05 5.33
N TYR A 33 2.12 -4.76 4.23
CA TYR A 33 2.74 -4.45 2.96
C TYR A 33 2.38 -3.01 2.57
N LEU A 34 3.29 -2.07 2.85
CA LEU A 34 3.12 -0.64 2.59
C LEU A 34 3.75 -0.27 1.25
N ILE A 35 2.94 0.28 0.36
CA ILE A 35 3.35 0.68 -0.99
C ILE A 35 3.17 2.19 -1.14
N GLY A 36 4.23 2.88 -1.55
CA GLY A 36 4.16 4.29 -1.99
C GLY A 36 4.15 4.32 -3.52
N ASP A 37 3.00 4.60 -4.13
CA ASP A 37 2.89 4.70 -5.59
C ASP A 37 3.80 5.83 -6.10
N GLY A 38 4.68 5.49 -7.04
CA GLY A 38 5.64 6.45 -7.60
C GLY A 38 6.83 6.82 -6.70
N MET A 39 6.97 6.21 -5.51
CA MET A 39 7.97 6.53 -4.50
C MET A 39 9.38 6.07 -4.89
N GLY A 40 10.10 6.89 -5.64
CA GLY A 40 11.51 6.66 -5.96
C GLY A 40 12.48 7.20 -4.90
N PHE A 41 13.79 7.03 -5.16
CA PHE A 41 14.84 7.52 -4.27
C PHE A 41 14.86 9.04 -4.10
N GLY A 42 14.43 9.81 -5.11
CA GLY A 42 14.32 11.27 -4.99
C GLY A 42 13.31 11.68 -3.92
N ALA A 43 12.13 11.04 -3.92
CA ALA A 43 11.09 11.26 -2.91
C ALA A 43 11.58 10.89 -1.50
N VAL A 44 12.18 9.71 -1.33
CA VAL A 44 12.75 9.30 -0.03
C VAL A 44 13.87 10.25 0.41
N SER A 45 14.77 10.64 -0.50
CA SER A 45 15.88 11.55 -0.18
C SER A 45 15.41 12.94 0.23
N SER A 46 14.31 13.45 -0.34
CA SER A 46 13.76 14.75 0.07
C SER A 46 13.37 14.75 1.53
N LEU A 47 12.73 13.68 1.99
CA LEU A 47 12.35 13.53 3.40
C LEU A 47 13.57 13.41 4.33
N LEU A 48 14.56 12.58 3.95
CA LEU A 48 15.79 12.40 4.75
C LEU A 48 16.60 13.70 4.94
N LEU A 49 16.43 14.65 4.03
CA LEU A 49 17.15 15.94 4.07
C LEU A 49 16.34 17.08 4.67
N GLU A 50 15.00 17.00 4.61
CA GLU A 50 14.10 18.05 5.14
C GLU A 50 13.80 17.86 6.63
N ASP A 51 13.68 16.62 7.09
CA ASP A 51 13.37 16.31 8.49
C ASP A 51 14.68 16.17 9.30
N ASP A 52 14.94 17.09 10.22
CA ASP A 52 16.09 17.03 11.13
C ASP A 52 15.88 15.95 12.23
N SER A 53 14.68 15.34 12.34
CA SER A 53 14.41 14.20 13.22
C SER A 53 14.66 12.88 12.51
N LEU A 54 14.92 11.81 13.29
CA LEU A 54 15.10 10.47 12.75
C LEU A 54 13.83 10.04 12.00
N THR A 55 13.95 9.79 10.70
CA THR A 55 12.86 9.28 9.86
C THR A 55 12.66 7.78 10.08
N ALA A 56 11.48 7.28 9.72
CA ALA A 56 11.23 5.83 9.78
C ALA A 56 12.13 5.05 8.83
N PHE A 57 12.50 5.62 7.69
CA PHE A 57 13.42 4.99 6.74
C PHE A 57 14.81 4.73 7.32
N GLU A 58 15.35 5.68 8.13
CA GLU A 58 16.63 5.52 8.82
C GLU A 58 16.59 4.46 9.93
N MET A 59 15.38 4.14 10.42
CA MET A 59 15.18 3.09 11.42
C MET A 59 15.16 1.69 10.80
N SER A 60 15.21 1.56 9.48
CA SER A 60 15.16 0.26 8.81
C SER A 60 16.45 -0.52 9.03
N PRO A 61 16.38 -1.74 9.57
CA PRO A 61 17.55 -2.60 9.69
C PRO A 61 17.99 -3.17 8.34
N ILE A 62 17.12 -3.17 7.34
CA ILE A 62 17.33 -3.79 6.03
C ILE A 62 16.89 -2.85 4.92
N VAL A 63 17.78 -2.66 3.96
CA VAL A 63 17.51 -1.89 2.74
C VAL A 63 17.82 -2.77 1.52
N GLY A 64 16.89 -2.83 0.60
CA GLY A 64 17.02 -3.47 -0.70
C GLY A 64 16.67 -2.53 -1.84
N LEU A 65 16.88 -3.01 -3.06
CA LEU A 65 16.56 -2.33 -4.31
C LEU A 65 15.66 -3.23 -5.15
N SER A 66 14.56 -2.68 -5.68
CA SER A 66 13.62 -3.41 -6.53
C SER A 66 13.67 -2.90 -7.97
N GLU A 67 13.83 -3.83 -8.91
CA GLU A 67 13.69 -3.61 -10.35
C GLU A 67 12.22 -3.71 -10.75
N THR A 68 11.67 -2.68 -11.37
CA THR A 68 10.22 -2.50 -11.55
C THR A 68 9.69 -2.65 -12.99
N CYS A 69 10.45 -3.16 -13.95
CA CYS A 69 9.99 -3.29 -15.34
C CYS A 69 8.75 -4.21 -15.46
N SER A 70 7.90 -3.92 -16.46
CA SER A 70 6.79 -4.79 -16.86
C SER A 70 7.23 -5.85 -17.89
N ALA A 71 6.31 -6.68 -18.36
CA ALA A 71 6.63 -7.73 -19.33
C ALA A 71 6.91 -7.17 -20.73
N ASN A 72 6.39 -6.01 -21.08
CA ASN A 72 6.51 -5.39 -22.41
C ASN A 72 7.26 -4.06 -22.41
N ASN A 73 7.72 -3.55 -21.24
CA ASN A 73 8.36 -2.26 -21.16
C ASN A 73 9.39 -2.19 -20.02
N PHE A 74 10.49 -1.45 -20.23
CA PHE A 74 11.46 -1.15 -19.17
C PHE A 74 10.88 -0.21 -18.10
N VAL A 75 9.88 0.57 -18.44
CA VAL A 75 9.14 1.45 -17.54
C VAL A 75 7.75 0.86 -17.34
N THR A 76 7.47 0.42 -16.12
CA THR A 76 6.16 -0.11 -15.76
C THR A 76 5.15 1.01 -15.51
N ASP A 77 3.87 0.67 -15.55
CA ASP A 77 2.78 1.48 -14.99
C ASP A 77 2.23 0.84 -13.71
N SER A 78 1.38 1.56 -12.96
CA SER A 78 0.84 1.08 -11.68
C SER A 78 0.06 -0.25 -11.79
N PRO A 79 -0.77 -0.52 -12.83
CA PRO A 79 -1.43 -1.83 -12.95
C PRO A 79 -0.44 -2.98 -13.12
N ALA A 80 0.60 -2.84 -13.95
CA ALA A 80 1.60 -3.89 -14.13
C ALA A 80 2.57 -3.98 -12.93
N GLY A 81 2.98 -2.85 -12.35
CA GLY A 81 3.79 -2.78 -11.13
C GLY A 81 3.06 -3.37 -9.93
N GLY A 82 1.81 -2.95 -9.69
CA GLY A 82 0.94 -3.51 -8.66
C GLY A 82 0.69 -5.01 -8.84
N THR A 83 0.50 -5.48 -10.10
CA THR A 83 0.36 -6.92 -10.39
C THR A 83 1.64 -7.69 -10.03
N ALA A 84 2.82 -7.14 -10.33
CA ALA A 84 4.08 -7.77 -9.94
C ALA A 84 4.23 -7.86 -8.42
N LEU A 85 3.87 -6.80 -7.68
CA LEU A 85 3.92 -6.75 -6.22
C LEU A 85 2.84 -7.63 -5.57
N ALA A 86 1.66 -7.77 -6.20
CA ALA A 86 0.57 -8.58 -5.66
C ALA A 86 0.69 -10.06 -6.01
N CYS A 87 1.10 -10.39 -7.24
CA CYS A 87 1.01 -11.75 -7.77
C CYS A 87 2.38 -12.42 -8.04
N GLY A 88 3.48 -11.66 -7.99
CA GLY A 88 4.81 -12.18 -8.30
C GLY A 88 5.02 -12.50 -9.78
N VAL A 89 4.24 -11.87 -10.66
CA VAL A 89 4.28 -12.09 -12.12
C VAL A 89 4.26 -10.74 -12.83
N ARG A 90 5.17 -10.54 -13.79
CA ARG A 90 5.13 -9.38 -14.68
C ARG A 90 4.07 -9.55 -15.75
N THR A 91 3.28 -8.52 -15.98
CA THR A 91 2.26 -8.44 -17.01
C THR A 91 2.49 -7.27 -17.96
N LEU A 92 1.59 -7.06 -18.92
CA LEU A 92 1.67 -5.93 -19.84
C LEU A 92 1.22 -4.64 -19.15
N ASN A 93 1.82 -3.49 -19.52
CA ASN A 93 1.34 -2.21 -19.06
C ASN A 93 -0.16 -2.06 -19.38
N GLY A 94 -0.93 -1.54 -18.42
CA GLY A 94 -2.39 -1.44 -18.47
C GLY A 94 -3.13 -2.67 -17.92
N TYR A 95 -2.53 -3.86 -17.92
CA TYR A 95 -3.11 -5.09 -17.39
C TYR A 95 -2.98 -5.15 -15.86
N LEU A 96 -4.02 -5.60 -15.20
CA LEU A 96 -4.13 -5.61 -13.75
C LEU A 96 -4.56 -7.00 -13.27
N GLY A 97 -3.79 -7.64 -12.39
CA GLY A 97 -4.12 -8.91 -11.77
C GLY A 97 -4.28 -10.09 -12.73
N VAL A 98 -3.77 -9.95 -13.96
CA VAL A 98 -3.77 -10.98 -15.01
C VAL A 98 -2.37 -11.17 -15.59
N ASP A 99 -2.09 -12.30 -16.19
CA ASP A 99 -0.85 -12.55 -16.92
C ASP A 99 -0.85 -11.87 -18.31
N VAL A 100 0.22 -12.06 -19.07
CA VAL A 100 0.36 -11.51 -20.43
C VAL A 100 -0.69 -12.02 -21.44
N ASN A 101 -1.35 -13.13 -21.14
CA ASN A 101 -2.41 -13.72 -21.94
C ASN A 101 -3.82 -13.32 -21.42
N GLY A 102 -3.91 -12.52 -20.36
CA GLY A 102 -5.17 -12.09 -19.75
C GLY A 102 -5.76 -13.13 -18.78
N VAL A 103 -5.00 -14.13 -18.36
CA VAL A 103 -5.45 -15.13 -17.38
C VAL A 103 -5.32 -14.55 -15.97
N PRO A 104 -6.38 -14.58 -15.15
CA PRO A 104 -6.35 -14.11 -13.78
C PRO A 104 -5.27 -14.79 -12.94
N LEU A 105 -4.55 -13.98 -12.15
CA LEU A 105 -3.49 -14.41 -11.26
C LEU A 105 -3.99 -14.48 -9.81
N GLU A 106 -3.34 -15.31 -9.01
CA GLU A 106 -3.59 -15.37 -7.58
C GLU A 106 -2.63 -14.44 -6.82
N SER A 107 -3.20 -13.46 -6.14
CA SER A 107 -2.41 -12.51 -5.35
C SER A 107 -1.96 -13.09 -4.01
N ILE A 108 -0.94 -12.47 -3.40
CA ILE A 108 -0.45 -12.81 -2.06
C ILE A 108 -1.53 -12.61 -0.99
N LEU A 109 -2.45 -11.64 -1.16
CA LEU A 109 -3.60 -11.45 -0.28
C LEU A 109 -4.54 -12.67 -0.34
N LYS A 110 -4.89 -13.15 -1.54
CA LYS A 110 -5.70 -14.36 -1.71
C LYS A 110 -5.01 -15.60 -1.15
N LYS A 111 -3.69 -15.72 -1.30
CA LYS A 111 -2.89 -16.79 -0.70
C LYS A 111 -2.93 -16.71 0.83
N ALA A 112 -2.80 -15.52 1.43
CA ALA A 112 -2.93 -15.31 2.86
C ALA A 112 -4.33 -15.70 3.39
N GLN A 113 -5.40 -15.37 2.66
CA GLN A 113 -6.76 -15.80 2.98
C GLN A 113 -6.91 -17.34 2.97
N LYS A 114 -6.28 -18.03 2.01
CA LYS A 114 -6.26 -19.51 1.97
C LYS A 114 -5.53 -20.14 3.15
N MET A 115 -4.57 -19.43 3.74
CA MET A 115 -3.88 -19.82 4.97
C MET A 115 -4.72 -19.51 6.24
N GLY A 116 -5.96 -19.00 6.06
CA GLY A 116 -6.85 -18.62 7.17
C GLY A 116 -6.50 -17.28 7.81
N LYS A 117 -5.62 -16.48 7.21
CA LYS A 117 -5.27 -15.15 7.71
C LYS A 117 -6.40 -14.16 7.44
N LYS A 118 -6.61 -13.23 8.35
CA LYS A 118 -7.45 -12.07 8.09
C LYS A 118 -6.81 -11.16 7.07
N SER A 119 -7.61 -10.42 6.32
CA SER A 119 -7.14 -9.60 5.21
C SER A 119 -7.66 -8.17 5.27
N GLY A 120 -6.77 -7.22 4.98
CA GLY A 120 -7.11 -5.80 4.94
C GLY A 120 -6.51 -5.07 3.75
N ILE A 121 -7.20 -4.02 3.31
CA ILE A 121 -6.73 -3.05 2.31
C ILE A 121 -7.04 -1.65 2.82
N VAL A 122 -6.02 -0.80 2.91
CA VAL A 122 -6.16 0.61 3.30
C VAL A 122 -5.44 1.48 2.28
N VAL A 123 -6.16 2.45 1.72
CA VAL A 123 -5.62 3.34 0.68
C VAL A 123 -6.08 4.78 0.88
N ASN A 124 -5.26 5.75 0.48
CA ASN A 124 -5.63 7.17 0.49
C ASN A 124 -6.21 7.67 -0.84
N THR A 125 -6.62 6.74 -1.70
CA THR A 125 -7.32 6.97 -2.97
C THR A 125 -8.53 6.05 -3.08
N THR A 126 -8.96 5.75 -4.31
CA THR A 126 -10.10 4.84 -4.50
C THR A 126 -9.70 3.39 -4.28
N LEU A 127 -10.60 2.59 -3.68
CA LEU A 127 -10.39 1.15 -3.56
C LEU A 127 -10.20 0.46 -4.92
N THR A 128 -10.69 1.06 -6.00
CA THR A 128 -10.56 0.56 -7.38
C THR A 128 -9.32 1.07 -8.11
N GLU A 129 -8.42 1.78 -7.42
CA GLU A 129 -7.13 2.17 -8.00
C GLU A 129 -6.29 0.93 -8.33
N ALA A 130 -5.34 1.10 -9.24
CA ALA A 130 -4.64 -0.04 -9.84
C ALA A 130 -3.88 -0.90 -8.82
N THR A 131 -3.11 -0.29 -7.95
CA THR A 131 -2.26 -1.03 -6.99
C THR A 131 -3.07 -1.85 -6.00
N PRO A 132 -4.06 -1.29 -5.26
CA PRO A 132 -4.88 -2.11 -4.36
C PRO A 132 -5.70 -3.14 -5.13
N ALA A 133 -6.24 -2.77 -6.31
CA ALA A 133 -7.06 -3.67 -7.11
C ALA A 133 -6.30 -4.91 -7.59
N ALA A 134 -4.99 -4.84 -7.82
CA ALA A 134 -4.17 -5.99 -8.19
C ALA A 134 -4.15 -7.10 -7.11
N PHE A 135 -4.46 -6.77 -5.86
CA PHE A 135 -4.53 -7.74 -4.77
C PHE A 135 -5.83 -8.55 -4.74
N TYR A 136 -6.89 -8.10 -5.44
CA TYR A 136 -8.19 -8.77 -5.41
C TYR A 136 -8.87 -8.97 -6.77
N ALA A 137 -8.52 -8.18 -7.79
CA ALA A 137 -9.19 -8.20 -9.09
C ALA A 137 -8.24 -8.61 -10.23
N GLY A 138 -8.84 -9.00 -11.38
CA GLY A 138 -8.13 -9.27 -12.63
C GLY A 138 -8.88 -8.68 -13.82
N VAL A 139 -8.30 -7.69 -14.51
CA VAL A 139 -8.88 -7.03 -15.69
C VAL A 139 -7.80 -6.67 -16.70
N LEU A 140 -8.19 -6.58 -18.00
CA LEU A 140 -7.28 -6.20 -19.09
C LEU A 140 -7.01 -4.69 -19.17
N SER A 141 -7.62 -3.89 -18.31
CA SER A 141 -7.40 -2.44 -18.25
C SER A 141 -7.82 -1.88 -16.91
N ARG A 142 -6.95 -1.08 -16.27
CA ARG A 142 -7.24 -0.36 -15.02
C ARG A 142 -8.45 0.58 -15.12
N SER A 143 -8.82 1.01 -16.35
CA SER A 143 -9.99 1.88 -16.55
C SER A 143 -11.33 1.19 -16.33
N LYS A 144 -11.36 -0.13 -16.14
CA LYS A 144 -12.57 -0.91 -15.87
C LYS A 144 -12.97 -0.86 -14.39
N SER A 145 -13.11 0.35 -13.84
CA SER A 145 -13.41 0.57 -12.41
C SER A 145 -14.68 -0.15 -11.93
N PHE A 146 -15.71 -0.25 -12.77
CA PHE A 146 -16.93 -0.97 -12.46
C PHE A 146 -16.72 -2.49 -12.36
N ASP A 147 -15.91 -3.08 -13.25
CA ASP A 147 -15.56 -4.49 -13.20
C ASP A 147 -14.67 -4.79 -11.97
N ILE A 148 -13.77 -3.87 -11.63
CA ILE A 148 -12.91 -3.93 -10.45
C ILE A 148 -13.78 -3.89 -9.18
N ALA A 149 -14.70 -2.93 -9.06
CA ALA A 149 -15.61 -2.81 -7.92
C ALA A 149 -16.49 -4.07 -7.76
N ALA A 150 -16.97 -4.66 -8.86
CA ALA A 150 -17.72 -5.91 -8.81
C ALA A 150 -16.87 -7.09 -8.27
N GLN A 151 -15.59 -7.16 -8.68
CA GLN A 151 -14.67 -8.18 -8.17
C GLN A 151 -14.26 -7.94 -6.70
N PHE A 152 -14.25 -6.67 -6.24
CA PHE A 152 -14.04 -6.37 -4.83
C PHE A 152 -15.09 -7.03 -3.93
N VAL A 153 -16.35 -7.00 -4.31
CA VAL A 153 -17.46 -7.63 -3.56
C VAL A 153 -17.27 -9.14 -3.39
N GLU A 154 -16.57 -9.79 -4.32
CA GLU A 154 -16.26 -11.23 -4.27
C GLU A 154 -14.88 -11.53 -3.65
N SER A 155 -14.15 -10.50 -3.22
CA SER A 155 -12.76 -10.65 -2.76
C SER A 155 -12.63 -11.29 -1.38
N ASN A 156 -13.68 -11.22 -0.55
CA ASN A 156 -13.68 -11.63 0.85
C ASN A 156 -12.61 -10.91 1.71
N VAL A 157 -12.26 -9.68 1.36
CA VAL A 157 -11.38 -8.83 2.21
C VAL A 157 -12.16 -8.47 3.48
N ASP A 158 -11.60 -8.74 4.67
CA ASP A 158 -12.31 -8.55 5.93
C ASP A 158 -12.49 -7.06 6.27
N VAL A 159 -11.45 -6.25 6.07
CA VAL A 159 -11.44 -4.81 6.36
C VAL A 159 -10.92 -4.03 5.16
N ALA A 160 -11.68 -3.08 4.64
CA ALA A 160 -11.19 -2.18 3.62
C ALA A 160 -11.55 -0.73 3.95
N ILE A 161 -10.60 0.18 3.76
CA ILE A 161 -10.79 1.64 3.95
C ILE A 161 -10.17 2.37 2.76
N GLY A 162 -10.99 3.14 2.07
CA GLY A 162 -10.58 3.94 0.92
C GLY A 162 -11.73 4.79 0.41
N ALA A 163 -11.59 5.30 -0.81
CA ALA A 163 -12.60 6.13 -1.46
C ALA A 163 -13.17 5.47 -2.72
N GLY A 164 -13.92 6.24 -3.52
CA GLY A 164 -14.38 5.81 -4.84
C GLY A 164 -15.79 5.24 -4.86
N LEU A 165 -16.66 5.70 -3.97
CA LEU A 165 -18.06 5.26 -3.85
C LEU A 165 -18.80 5.20 -5.20
N SER A 166 -18.50 6.11 -6.14
CA SER A 166 -19.17 6.17 -7.45
C SER A 166 -19.03 4.87 -8.27
N ALA A 167 -17.93 4.14 -8.15
CA ALA A 167 -17.74 2.87 -8.84
C ALA A 167 -18.64 1.74 -8.28
N PHE A 168 -19.14 1.91 -7.06
CA PHE A 168 -19.99 0.95 -6.37
C PHE A 168 -21.49 1.23 -6.58
N ILE A 169 -21.90 2.51 -6.71
CA ILE A 169 -23.33 2.89 -6.76
C ILE A 169 -23.76 3.56 -8.07
N ASN A 170 -22.86 4.30 -8.77
CA ASN A 170 -23.19 5.01 -10.02
C ASN A 170 -22.84 4.16 -11.24
N ARG A 171 -23.30 2.92 -11.25
CA ARG A 171 -22.93 1.91 -12.24
C ARG A 171 -23.88 1.93 -13.45
N PRO A 172 -23.36 1.63 -14.67
CA PRO A 172 -24.19 1.55 -15.87
C PRO A 172 -25.27 0.45 -15.79
N ASP A 173 -25.01 -0.61 -14.99
CA ASP A 173 -25.94 -1.73 -14.78
C ASP A 173 -26.98 -1.45 -13.68
N SER A 174 -26.96 -0.23 -13.10
CA SER A 174 -27.84 0.18 -12.01
C SER A 174 -27.76 -0.69 -10.74
N THR A 175 -26.71 -1.49 -10.60
CA THR A 175 -26.47 -2.31 -9.41
C THR A 175 -25.88 -1.44 -8.29
N ASP A 176 -26.41 -1.52 -7.08
CA ASP A 176 -25.82 -0.96 -5.87
C ASP A 176 -24.96 -2.03 -5.20
N LEU A 177 -23.63 -1.94 -5.38
CA LEU A 177 -22.69 -2.89 -4.78
C LEU A 177 -22.54 -2.70 -3.27
N THR A 178 -22.92 -1.56 -2.71
CA THR A 178 -22.92 -1.37 -1.25
C THR A 178 -24.03 -2.21 -0.62
N ALA A 179 -25.20 -2.29 -1.23
CA ALA A 179 -26.28 -3.18 -0.81
C ALA A 179 -25.85 -4.65 -0.90
N VAL A 180 -25.15 -5.03 -1.97
CA VAL A 180 -24.63 -6.42 -2.12
C VAL A 180 -23.60 -6.74 -1.04
N LEU A 181 -22.72 -5.80 -0.66
CA LEU A 181 -21.79 -5.99 0.45
C LEU A 181 -22.51 -6.20 1.78
N ILE A 182 -23.57 -5.43 2.05
CA ILE A 182 -24.42 -5.59 3.25
C ILE A 182 -25.09 -6.99 3.26
N GLU A 183 -25.63 -7.44 2.13
CA GLU A 183 -26.21 -8.79 1.99
C GLU A 183 -25.18 -9.90 2.24
N LYS A 184 -23.90 -9.65 1.92
CA LYS A 184 -22.78 -10.55 2.21
C LYS A 184 -22.26 -10.46 3.66
N GLY A 185 -22.90 -9.66 4.49
CA GLY A 185 -22.59 -9.52 5.92
C GLY A 185 -21.45 -8.55 6.23
N TYR A 186 -21.20 -7.57 5.37
CA TYR A 186 -20.32 -6.45 5.69
C TYR A 186 -21.12 -5.29 6.30
N ASP A 187 -20.51 -4.61 7.26
CA ASP A 187 -20.91 -3.25 7.58
C ASP A 187 -20.27 -2.29 6.57
N VAL A 188 -21.08 -1.42 5.98
CA VAL A 188 -20.62 -0.47 4.96
C VAL A 188 -20.75 0.95 5.50
N TYR A 189 -19.64 1.65 5.56
CA TYR A 189 -19.57 3.03 6.05
C TYR A 189 -19.15 3.98 4.93
N LEU A 190 -19.87 5.10 4.82
CA LEU A 190 -19.64 6.10 3.79
C LEU A 190 -19.09 7.41 4.34
N GLU A 191 -19.06 7.55 5.68
CA GLU A 191 -18.56 8.72 6.38
C GLU A 191 -17.35 8.35 7.25
N TRP A 192 -16.39 9.26 7.34
CA TRP A 192 -15.15 9.02 8.06
C TRP A 192 -15.35 8.71 9.55
N ASP A 193 -16.20 9.48 10.21
CA ASP A 193 -16.48 9.31 11.64
C ASP A 193 -17.06 7.92 11.95
N ASP A 194 -17.89 7.38 11.04
CA ASP A 194 -18.46 6.04 11.17
C ASP A 194 -17.38 4.96 10.96
N VAL A 195 -16.48 5.15 9.98
CA VAL A 195 -15.33 4.26 9.77
C VAL A 195 -14.48 4.18 11.03
N ILE A 196 -14.13 5.32 11.63
CA ILE A 196 -13.26 5.35 12.82
C ILE A 196 -13.95 4.81 14.07
N SER A 197 -15.25 5.04 14.23
CA SER A 197 -16.02 4.53 15.37
C SER A 197 -16.43 3.06 15.28
N SER A 198 -16.32 2.43 14.10
CA SER A 198 -16.70 1.03 13.87
C SER A 198 -15.97 0.07 14.81
N GLU A 199 -16.68 -0.94 15.33
CA GLU A 199 -16.12 -2.08 16.07
C GLU A 199 -16.28 -3.40 15.30
N SER A 200 -16.78 -3.32 14.06
CA SER A 200 -16.98 -4.48 13.20
C SER A 200 -15.67 -5.05 12.71
N ASP A 201 -15.52 -6.35 12.77
CA ASP A 201 -14.36 -7.08 12.24
C ASP A 201 -14.51 -7.48 10.77
N ARG A 202 -15.63 -7.08 10.15
CA ARG A 202 -15.90 -7.25 8.72
C ARG A 202 -16.62 -6.03 8.15
N PHE A 203 -15.85 -5.04 7.71
CA PHE A 203 -16.43 -3.80 7.18
C PHE A 203 -15.68 -3.23 5.99
N VAL A 204 -16.39 -2.37 5.25
CA VAL A 204 -15.84 -1.60 4.15
C VAL A 204 -16.20 -0.12 4.35
N GLY A 205 -15.19 0.71 4.54
CA GLY A 205 -15.30 2.17 4.49
C GLY A 205 -15.06 2.65 3.06
N ILE A 206 -16.10 3.14 2.38
CA ILE A 206 -16.00 3.64 1.01
C ILE A 206 -16.39 5.12 1.00
N LEU A 207 -15.39 5.99 1.11
CA LEU A 207 -15.66 7.41 1.14
C LEU A 207 -16.08 7.94 -0.24
N PRO A 208 -16.93 8.98 -0.31
CA PRO A 208 -17.48 9.49 -1.57
C PRO A 208 -16.44 10.18 -2.47
N MET A 209 -15.35 10.71 -1.91
CA MET A 209 -14.34 11.46 -2.65
C MET A 209 -13.39 10.53 -3.46
N GLY A 210 -12.76 11.08 -4.48
CA GLY A 210 -11.85 10.33 -5.35
C GLY A 210 -10.47 10.11 -4.73
N ASN A 211 -9.93 11.12 -4.01
CA ASN A 211 -8.68 11.06 -3.26
C ASN A 211 -8.93 11.63 -1.87
N VAL A 212 -8.40 11.01 -0.85
CA VAL A 212 -8.64 11.40 0.55
C VAL A 212 -7.60 12.43 1.04
N HIS A 213 -6.63 12.78 0.19
CA HIS A 213 -5.65 13.85 0.41
C HIS A 213 -5.52 14.75 -0.81
N ARG A 214 -6.25 15.84 -0.86
CA ARG A 214 -5.93 16.96 -1.74
C ARG A 214 -5.77 18.22 -0.92
N ARG A 215 -4.58 18.50 -0.45
CA ARG A 215 -4.17 19.84 -0.07
C ARG A 215 -3.85 20.67 -1.31
N ASN A 216 -4.85 21.13 -2.03
CA ASN A 216 -4.67 22.19 -3.02
C ASN A 216 -5.65 23.32 -2.74
N LYS A 217 -5.22 24.28 -1.94
CA LYS A 217 -5.92 25.57 -1.73
C LYS A 217 -6.23 26.36 -3.03
N LYS A 218 -5.70 25.93 -4.18
CA LYS A 218 -5.92 26.59 -5.49
C LYS A 218 -6.89 25.86 -6.42
N GLN A 219 -7.33 24.64 -6.10
CA GLN A 219 -8.29 23.91 -6.93
C GLN A 219 -9.70 23.82 -6.33
N SER A 220 -9.92 24.27 -5.09
CA SER A 220 -11.24 24.33 -4.48
C SER A 220 -12.19 25.31 -5.20
N GLU A 221 -11.68 26.23 -6.02
CA GLU A 221 -12.51 27.16 -6.80
C GLU A 221 -12.89 26.63 -8.22
N ALA A 222 -12.21 25.58 -8.72
CA ALA A 222 -12.48 25.01 -10.05
C ALA A 222 -13.32 23.72 -10.01
N GLY A 223 -13.45 23.06 -8.86
CA GLY A 223 -14.16 21.78 -8.69
C GLY A 223 -15.64 21.88 -8.33
N ALA A 224 -16.17 23.09 -8.15
CA ALA A 224 -17.55 23.29 -7.75
C ALA A 224 -18.60 23.06 -8.86
N ALA A 225 -18.20 22.69 -10.07
CA ALA A 225 -19.13 22.51 -11.20
C ALA A 225 -19.62 21.07 -11.40
N ASP A 226 -19.02 20.05 -10.76
CA ASP A 226 -19.41 18.63 -10.93
C ASP A 226 -20.12 18.00 -9.73
N GLY A 227 -20.46 18.78 -8.71
CA GLY A 227 -21.11 18.33 -7.47
C GLY A 227 -22.64 18.16 -7.55
N ALA A 228 -23.26 18.11 -8.71
CA ALA A 228 -24.72 18.18 -8.83
C ALA A 228 -25.44 16.83 -8.97
N GLN A 229 -24.85 15.70 -8.53
CA GLN A 229 -25.57 14.40 -8.58
C GLN A 229 -25.35 13.49 -7.36
N VAL A 230 -25.29 14.07 -6.19
CA VAL A 230 -25.34 13.34 -4.91
C VAL A 230 -26.75 13.46 -4.33
N CYS A 231 -27.68 12.68 -4.79
CA CYS A 231 -29.02 12.68 -4.19
C CYS A 231 -29.88 11.44 -4.49
N LEU A 232 -29.39 10.22 -4.26
CA LEU A 232 -30.32 9.08 -4.17
C LEU A 232 -30.20 8.36 -2.81
N ALA A 233 -29.02 8.22 -2.24
CA ALA A 233 -28.84 7.62 -0.91
C ALA A 233 -29.46 8.51 0.20
N ALA A 234 -29.39 9.84 0.05
CA ALA A 234 -30.07 10.79 0.96
C ALA A 234 -31.61 10.71 0.91
N LYS A 235 -32.19 10.22 -0.18
CA LYS A 235 -33.65 10.04 -0.29
C LYS A 235 -34.14 8.76 0.41
N LEU A 236 -33.35 7.70 0.43
CA LEU A 236 -33.72 6.46 1.12
C LEU A 236 -33.55 6.58 2.65
N ALA A 237 -32.64 7.42 3.12
CA ALA A 237 -32.49 7.75 4.54
C ALA A 237 -33.58 8.70 5.06
N ALA A 238 -34.25 9.46 4.21
CA ALA A 238 -35.30 10.41 4.58
C ALA A 238 -36.69 9.79 4.76
N GLU A 239 -36.90 8.55 4.32
CA GLU A 239 -38.18 7.82 4.48
C GLU A 239 -38.27 6.95 5.73
N GLY A 240 -37.15 6.80 6.48
CA GLY A 240 -37.09 6.16 7.80
C GLY A 240 -36.90 7.21 8.89
N GLY A 241 -38.01 7.68 9.47
CA GLY A 241 -38.08 8.80 10.39
C GLY A 241 -37.11 8.75 11.57
N ALA A 242 -36.15 9.66 11.57
CA ALA A 242 -35.48 10.16 12.76
C ALA A 242 -35.13 11.63 12.56
N SER A 243 -35.43 12.45 13.55
CA SER A 243 -35.44 13.92 13.57
C SER A 243 -34.10 14.54 13.18
N ALA A 244 -34.13 15.42 12.18
CA ALA A 244 -33.04 16.32 11.83
C ALA A 244 -32.77 17.33 12.95
N GLY A 245 -31.63 17.22 13.61
CA GLY A 245 -31.01 18.28 14.38
C GLY A 245 -30.34 19.26 13.43
N LYS A 246 -30.71 20.51 13.48
CA LYS A 246 -30.11 21.64 12.78
C LYS A 246 -28.78 22.00 13.43
N ASP A 247 -27.87 22.43 12.60
CA ASP A 247 -26.71 23.29 12.78
C ASP A 247 -25.30 22.63 12.75
N GLY A 248 -24.52 23.22 11.87
CA GLY A 248 -23.07 23.14 11.83
C GLY A 248 -22.57 22.89 10.45
N GLY A 249 -22.22 23.95 9.70
CA GLY A 249 -21.45 23.81 8.46
C GLY A 249 -20.19 22.99 8.76
N LYS A 250 -20.23 21.70 8.41
CA LYS A 250 -19.04 20.85 8.44
C LYS A 250 -18.12 21.40 7.36
N SER A 251 -16.93 21.81 7.75
CA SER A 251 -15.86 22.12 6.82
C SER A 251 -15.57 20.83 6.04
N ASP A 252 -15.52 20.91 4.70
CA ASP A 252 -15.01 19.87 3.82
C ASP A 252 -13.47 19.67 4.00
N ALA A 253 -12.95 19.97 5.20
CA ALA A 253 -11.57 19.78 5.57
C ALA A 253 -11.31 18.28 5.78
N GLU A 254 -10.40 17.76 4.99
CA GLU A 254 -9.92 16.39 5.10
C GLU A 254 -9.41 16.10 6.52
N PRO A 255 -9.61 14.87 7.01
CA PRO A 255 -9.09 14.49 8.32
C PRO A 255 -7.55 14.52 8.28
N GLU A 256 -6.95 15.32 9.14
CA GLU A 256 -5.51 15.27 9.35
C GLU A 256 -5.08 13.83 9.70
N GLN A 257 -3.96 13.38 9.10
CA GLN A 257 -3.41 12.04 9.34
C GLN A 257 -4.35 10.89 8.92
N TYR A 258 -5.00 11.05 7.76
CA TYR A 258 -5.96 10.04 7.28
C TYR A 258 -5.36 8.64 7.21
N LEU A 259 -4.22 8.48 6.51
CA LEU A 259 -3.64 7.15 6.25
C LEU A 259 -3.22 6.47 7.56
N GLU A 260 -2.55 7.20 8.47
CA GLU A 260 -2.17 6.67 9.77
C GLU A 260 -3.38 6.21 10.58
N LYS A 261 -4.45 7.03 10.66
CA LYS A 261 -5.66 6.70 11.41
C LYS A 261 -6.42 5.52 10.80
N ALA A 262 -6.52 5.46 9.46
CA ALA A 262 -7.13 4.34 8.75
C ALA A 262 -6.37 3.04 8.99
N VAL A 263 -5.04 3.09 8.93
CA VAL A 263 -4.15 1.96 9.21
C VAL A 263 -4.29 1.50 10.67
N ALA A 264 -4.27 2.44 11.63
CA ALA A 264 -4.46 2.12 13.04
C ALA A 264 -5.79 1.42 13.30
N LYS A 265 -6.87 1.91 12.64
CA LYS A 265 -8.19 1.29 12.71
C LYS A 265 -8.20 -0.12 12.15
N ALA A 266 -7.67 -0.31 10.96
CA ALA A 266 -7.61 -1.61 10.30
C ALA A 266 -6.78 -2.62 11.12
N LEU A 267 -5.60 -2.22 11.61
CA LEU A 267 -4.74 -3.07 12.43
C LEU A 267 -5.42 -3.53 13.71
N GLY A 268 -6.07 -2.63 14.45
CA GLY A 268 -6.75 -2.98 15.69
C GLY A 268 -7.85 -4.04 15.50
N LEU A 269 -8.55 -4.01 14.36
CA LEU A 269 -9.59 -4.99 14.03
C LEU A 269 -9.00 -6.30 13.50
N LEU A 270 -8.00 -6.23 12.62
CA LEU A 270 -7.33 -7.41 12.09
C LEU A 270 -6.59 -8.20 13.18
N GLU A 271 -5.95 -7.52 14.12
CA GLU A 271 -5.30 -8.16 15.28
C GLU A 271 -6.33 -8.85 16.18
N LYS A 272 -7.46 -8.17 16.47
CA LYS A 272 -8.54 -8.72 17.28
C LYS A 272 -9.17 -9.98 16.66
N SER A 273 -9.40 -9.98 15.33
CA SER A 273 -10.03 -11.08 14.60
C SER A 273 -9.04 -12.14 14.12
N GLY A 274 -7.78 -11.80 13.92
CA GLY A 274 -6.72 -12.68 13.39
C GLY A 274 -5.90 -13.43 14.44
N LYS A 275 -6.38 -13.58 15.68
CA LYS A 275 -5.62 -14.15 16.82
C LYS A 275 -4.93 -15.47 16.54
N GLU A 276 -5.55 -16.36 15.78
CA GLU A 276 -5.04 -17.72 15.53
C GLU A 276 -4.00 -17.72 14.38
N ASN A 277 -4.38 -17.19 13.22
CA ASN A 277 -3.62 -17.33 11.97
C ASN A 277 -2.93 -16.02 11.54
N GLY A 278 -3.14 -14.92 12.27
CA GLY A 278 -2.63 -13.62 11.92
C GLY A 278 -3.40 -12.94 10.78
N PHE A 279 -2.76 -11.95 10.16
CA PHE A 279 -3.37 -11.15 9.11
C PHE A 279 -2.38 -10.78 8.00
N PHE A 280 -2.95 -10.35 6.86
CA PHE A 280 -2.26 -9.67 5.78
C PHE A 280 -2.94 -8.32 5.55
N LEU A 281 -2.20 -7.22 5.69
CA LEU A 281 -2.66 -5.87 5.45
C LEU A 281 -1.86 -5.23 4.31
N MET A 282 -2.53 -4.89 3.22
CA MET A 282 -2.01 -4.02 2.17
C MET A 282 -2.35 -2.58 2.50
N VAL A 283 -1.36 -1.70 2.44
CA VAL A 283 -1.51 -0.25 2.63
C VAL A 283 -0.91 0.48 1.46
N GLU A 284 -1.60 1.49 0.93
CA GLU A 284 -1.07 2.32 -0.14
C GLU A 284 -1.19 3.81 0.17
N SER A 285 -0.08 4.53 -0.07
CA SER A 285 -0.05 5.98 -0.26
C SER A 285 0.12 6.24 -1.77
N ALA A 286 -0.98 6.54 -2.43
CA ALA A 286 -1.05 6.59 -3.89
C ALA A 286 -0.79 7.98 -4.48
N ILE A 287 -0.71 9.04 -3.66
CA ILE A 287 -0.74 10.42 -4.16
C ILE A 287 0.67 10.93 -4.48
N ILE A 288 1.72 10.28 -4.02
CA ILE A 288 3.13 10.62 -4.35
C ILE A 288 3.30 10.62 -5.88
N ASP A 289 2.75 9.61 -6.57
CA ASP A 289 2.75 9.50 -8.03
C ASP A 289 2.11 10.71 -8.71
N GLY A 290 0.95 11.14 -8.23
CA GLY A 290 0.23 12.30 -8.76
C GLY A 290 1.05 13.59 -8.69
N TYR A 291 1.79 13.81 -7.61
CA TYR A 291 2.72 14.94 -7.50
C TYR A 291 3.91 14.79 -8.43
N GLY A 292 4.43 13.57 -8.63
CA GLY A 292 5.45 13.26 -9.63
C GLY A 292 5.02 13.61 -11.04
N HIS A 293 3.83 13.21 -11.46
CA HIS A 293 3.23 13.53 -12.76
C HIS A 293 3.03 15.03 -12.98
N ASN A 294 2.78 15.78 -11.91
CA ASN A 294 2.62 17.23 -11.98
C ASN A 294 3.94 18.01 -11.84
N ASN A 295 5.05 17.32 -11.52
CA ASN A 295 6.33 17.92 -11.16
C ASN A 295 6.18 18.91 -9.99
N ASP A 296 5.34 18.53 -9.01
CA ASP A 296 5.04 19.32 -7.82
C ASP A 296 5.95 18.88 -6.66
N SER A 297 7.04 19.62 -6.48
CA SER A 297 8.03 19.35 -5.44
C SER A 297 7.45 19.48 -4.04
N ASP A 298 6.71 20.56 -3.79
CA ASP A 298 6.21 20.88 -2.45
C ASP A 298 5.13 19.86 -2.04
N GLY A 299 4.22 19.51 -2.97
CA GLY A 299 3.20 18.48 -2.74
C GLY A 299 3.79 17.10 -2.48
N MET A 300 4.83 16.71 -3.23
CA MET A 300 5.49 15.41 -3.02
C MET A 300 6.19 15.35 -1.67
N ILE A 301 6.86 16.42 -1.23
CA ILE A 301 7.52 16.49 0.08
C ILE A 301 6.48 16.40 1.21
N GLU A 302 5.35 17.12 1.10
CA GLU A 302 4.26 17.02 2.08
C GLU A 302 3.67 15.61 2.17
N GLU A 303 3.44 14.95 1.02
CA GLU A 303 2.93 13.58 0.99
C GLU A 303 3.94 12.58 1.58
N MET A 304 5.24 12.76 1.30
CA MET A 304 6.30 11.96 1.92
C MET A 304 6.35 12.14 3.44
N ALA A 305 6.04 13.31 3.96
CA ALA A 305 5.93 13.54 5.39
C ALA A 305 4.73 12.79 6.00
N GLU A 306 3.59 12.73 5.29
CA GLU A 306 2.43 11.90 5.69
C GLU A 306 2.76 10.41 5.65
N PHE A 307 3.40 9.96 4.59
CA PHE A 307 3.91 8.59 4.48
C PHE A 307 4.82 8.22 5.65
N ASN A 308 5.76 9.09 6.00
CA ASN A 308 6.68 8.87 7.12
C ASN A 308 5.97 8.78 8.47
N ARG A 309 4.91 9.57 8.71
CA ARG A 309 4.09 9.45 9.93
C ARG A 309 3.45 8.07 10.03
N THR A 310 2.81 7.62 8.95
CA THR A 310 2.22 6.28 8.86
C THR A 310 3.28 5.20 9.04
N LEU A 311 4.44 5.34 8.40
CA LEU A 311 5.53 4.37 8.54
C LEU A 311 6.12 4.37 9.96
N LYS A 312 6.28 5.52 10.62
CA LYS A 312 6.70 5.59 12.04
C LYS A 312 5.74 4.83 12.95
N TYR A 313 4.42 5.03 12.75
CA TYR A 313 3.40 4.28 13.48
C TYR A 313 3.53 2.77 13.25
N LEU A 314 3.71 2.32 12.00
CA LEU A 314 3.85 0.91 11.65
C LEU A 314 5.14 0.29 12.21
N VAL A 315 6.25 1.01 12.19
CA VAL A 315 7.53 0.56 12.77
C VAL A 315 7.39 0.36 14.28
N GLU A 316 6.71 1.27 14.97
CA GLU A 316 6.46 1.11 16.41
C GLU A 316 5.48 -0.04 16.70
N TYR A 317 4.46 -0.22 15.86
CA TYR A 317 3.57 -1.38 15.93
C TYR A 317 4.34 -2.69 15.81
N VAL A 318 5.22 -2.83 14.80
CA VAL A 318 6.03 -4.04 14.58
C VAL A 318 6.96 -4.35 15.75
N LYS A 319 7.59 -3.34 16.35
CA LYS A 319 8.43 -3.53 17.55
C LYS A 319 7.68 -4.15 18.72
N ASN A 320 6.38 -3.89 18.82
CA ASN A 320 5.53 -4.37 19.91
C ASN A 320 4.69 -5.61 19.53
N SER A 321 4.74 -6.04 18.25
CA SER A 321 3.95 -7.16 17.72
C SER A 321 4.87 -8.27 17.20
N PRO A 322 5.15 -9.31 18.00
CA PRO A 322 6.00 -10.42 17.57
C PRO A 322 5.41 -11.16 16.36
N ASN A 323 6.26 -11.83 15.59
CA ASN A 323 5.89 -12.56 14.38
C ASN A 323 5.26 -11.65 13.29
N THR A 324 5.58 -10.36 13.30
CA THR A 324 5.08 -9.37 12.34
C THR A 324 6.20 -8.89 11.42
N LEU A 325 5.92 -8.95 10.12
CA LEU A 325 6.77 -8.44 9.05
C LEU A 325 6.13 -7.19 8.45
N LEU A 326 6.88 -6.11 8.33
CA LEU A 326 6.53 -4.93 7.55
C LEU A 326 7.49 -4.83 6.37
N VAL A 327 6.94 -4.81 5.15
CA VAL A 327 7.68 -4.56 3.91
C VAL A 327 7.18 -3.25 3.31
N VAL A 328 8.10 -2.37 2.95
CA VAL A 328 7.83 -1.04 2.37
C VAL A 328 8.53 -0.94 1.04
N THR A 329 7.82 -0.59 -0.02
CA THR A 329 8.38 -0.39 -1.36
C THR A 329 7.52 0.53 -2.21
N ALA A 330 7.85 0.67 -3.48
CA ALA A 330 7.05 1.33 -4.50
C ALA A 330 6.80 0.37 -5.67
N ASP A 331 5.77 0.64 -6.44
CA ASP A 331 5.46 -0.05 -7.68
C ASP A 331 6.33 0.44 -8.85
N HIS A 332 6.70 1.72 -8.87
CA HIS A 332 7.65 2.39 -9.77
C HIS A 332 8.16 3.71 -9.17
N GLU A 333 9.00 4.41 -9.91
CA GLU A 333 9.38 5.80 -9.69
C GLU A 333 8.63 6.70 -10.66
N THR A 334 8.23 7.91 -10.21
CA THR A 334 7.54 8.91 -11.04
C THR A 334 8.23 10.26 -10.99
N GLY A 335 8.33 10.90 -12.16
CA GLY A 335 8.91 12.22 -12.32
C GLY A 335 10.39 12.23 -12.70
N GLY A 336 11.10 11.10 -12.59
CA GLY A 336 12.55 11.04 -12.75
C GLY A 336 13.22 12.00 -11.75
N THR A 337 12.85 11.85 -10.47
CA THR A 337 13.12 12.80 -9.41
C THR A 337 14.55 12.74 -8.90
N SER A 338 15.13 13.91 -8.62
CA SER A 338 16.35 14.06 -7.85
C SER A 338 16.23 15.26 -6.90
N VAL A 339 17.04 15.25 -5.83
CA VAL A 339 17.02 16.35 -4.86
C VAL A 339 17.93 17.47 -5.34
N GLY A 340 17.41 18.69 -5.32
CA GLY A 340 18.13 19.92 -5.60
C GLY A 340 17.94 20.93 -4.47
N TYR A 341 18.15 22.18 -4.77
CA TYR A 341 17.92 23.29 -3.86
C TYR A 341 17.12 24.41 -4.56
N LYS A 342 16.21 25.07 -3.81
CA LYS A 342 15.39 26.17 -4.35
C LYS A 342 16.19 27.41 -4.68
N SER A 343 17.25 27.68 -3.92
CA SER A 343 18.13 28.83 -4.12
C SER A 343 19.53 28.50 -3.67
N TYR A 344 20.52 29.13 -4.27
CA TYR A 344 21.92 29.02 -3.85
C TYR A 344 22.42 30.38 -3.37
N ASN A 345 22.60 30.49 -2.06
CA ASN A 345 23.25 31.61 -1.43
C ASN A 345 24.40 31.09 -0.57
N VAL A 346 25.60 31.67 -0.77
CA VAL A 346 26.76 31.23 0.01
C VAL A 346 26.52 31.51 1.50
N GLY A 347 26.64 30.47 2.31
CA GLY A 347 26.48 30.56 3.77
C GLY A 347 25.04 30.39 4.29
N GLU A 348 24.05 30.11 3.42
CA GLU A 348 22.67 29.83 3.82
C GLU A 348 22.30 28.41 3.46
N LYS A 349 21.59 27.70 4.38
CA LYS A 349 20.96 26.39 4.10
C LYS A 349 19.76 26.66 3.18
N SER A 350 19.79 26.15 1.95
CA SER A 350 18.64 26.21 1.06
C SER A 350 17.61 25.14 1.45
N PRO A 351 16.30 25.44 1.42
CA PRO A 351 15.28 24.42 1.53
C PRO A 351 15.46 23.34 0.45
N VAL A 352 15.11 22.11 0.78
CA VAL A 352 15.07 20.99 -0.17
C VAL A 352 14.05 21.28 -1.27
N ALA A 353 14.40 20.92 -2.50
CA ALA A 353 13.47 20.91 -3.63
C ALA A 353 13.74 19.70 -4.48
N LEU A 354 12.68 19.13 -5.04
CA LEU A 354 12.79 18.09 -6.06
C LEU A 354 12.92 18.74 -7.44
N THR A 355 13.79 18.15 -8.23
CA THR A 355 13.91 18.43 -9.66
C THR A 355 13.41 17.22 -10.43
N PHE A 356 12.73 17.44 -11.55
CA PHE A 356 12.06 16.42 -12.32
C PHE A 356 12.62 16.38 -13.74
N SER A 357 12.88 15.19 -14.25
CA SER A 357 13.35 15.00 -15.63
C SER A 357 12.23 14.60 -16.60
N THR A 358 11.08 14.18 -16.08
CA THR A 358 9.91 13.76 -16.85
C THR A 358 8.63 14.09 -16.10
N LYS A 359 7.48 13.93 -16.77
CA LYS A 359 6.14 13.87 -16.14
C LYS A 359 5.56 12.44 -16.11
N GLY A 360 6.30 11.47 -16.57
CA GLY A 360 5.92 10.08 -16.56
C GLY A 360 6.72 9.29 -15.54
N HIS A 361 6.51 7.99 -15.53
CA HIS A 361 7.31 7.07 -14.74
C HIS A 361 8.72 6.96 -15.30
N SER A 362 9.64 6.47 -14.49
CA SER A 362 10.99 6.10 -14.93
C SER A 362 11.32 4.64 -14.60
N GLY A 363 12.30 4.09 -15.29
CA GLY A 363 12.83 2.74 -15.03
C GLY A 363 13.88 2.70 -13.92
N THR A 364 13.97 3.74 -13.09
CA THR A 364 14.86 3.76 -11.94
C THR A 364 14.39 2.72 -10.92
N VAL A 365 15.32 1.97 -10.35
CA VAL A 365 15.02 1.05 -9.25
C VAL A 365 14.41 1.81 -8.08
N VAL A 366 13.52 1.15 -7.34
CA VAL A 366 12.89 1.73 -6.15
C VAL A 366 13.42 1.07 -4.88
N PRO A 367 13.36 1.75 -3.73
CA PRO A 367 13.81 1.18 -2.47
C PRO A 367 12.88 0.09 -1.95
N VAL A 368 13.46 -0.84 -1.19
CA VAL A 368 12.73 -1.78 -0.34
C VAL A 368 13.26 -1.63 1.07
N PHE A 369 12.38 -1.39 2.02
CA PHE A 369 12.70 -1.37 3.46
C PHE A 369 11.92 -2.48 4.14
N ALA A 370 12.53 -3.13 5.13
CA ALA A 370 11.86 -4.19 5.85
C ALA A 370 12.15 -4.12 7.35
N TYR A 371 11.14 -4.43 8.16
CA TYR A 371 11.18 -4.34 9.62
C TYR A 371 10.51 -5.58 10.23
N GLY A 372 10.98 -5.99 11.39
CA GLY A 372 10.40 -7.08 12.15
C GLY A 372 10.87 -8.46 11.70
N GLU A 373 10.02 -9.45 11.91
CA GLU A 373 10.35 -10.86 11.69
C GLU A 373 10.55 -11.17 10.21
N GLY A 374 11.69 -11.75 9.84
CA GLY A 374 12.01 -12.08 8.44
C GLY A 374 12.43 -10.89 7.58
N ALA A 375 12.67 -9.72 8.15
CA ALA A 375 13.11 -8.52 7.41
C ALA A 375 14.40 -8.76 6.63
N GLU A 376 15.33 -9.56 7.14
CA GLU A 376 16.63 -9.87 6.55
C GLU A 376 16.55 -10.49 5.15
N TYR A 377 15.41 -11.05 4.79
CA TYR A 377 15.17 -11.62 3.46
C TYR A 377 14.90 -10.57 2.37
N PHE A 378 14.78 -9.28 2.71
CA PHE A 378 14.46 -8.20 1.78
C PHE A 378 15.65 -7.28 1.44
N GLY A 379 16.86 -7.67 1.85
CA GLY A 379 18.09 -6.97 1.46
C GLY A 379 18.58 -7.32 0.05
N GLY A 380 19.50 -6.49 -0.46
CA GLY A 380 20.13 -6.66 -1.77
C GLY A 380 19.27 -6.19 -2.95
N VAL A 381 19.63 -6.63 -4.16
CA VAL A 381 18.91 -6.29 -5.40
C VAL A 381 17.96 -7.43 -5.75
N MET A 382 16.72 -7.10 -6.05
CA MET A 382 15.67 -8.07 -6.38
C MET A 382 14.75 -7.53 -7.48
N LYS A 383 13.96 -8.41 -8.07
CA LYS A 383 12.86 -8.02 -8.94
C LYS A 383 11.64 -7.70 -8.09
N ASN A 384 10.77 -6.82 -8.57
CA ASN A 384 9.48 -6.54 -7.92
C ASN A 384 8.65 -7.83 -7.70
N THR A 385 8.77 -8.80 -8.61
CA THR A 385 8.11 -10.11 -8.50
C THR A 385 8.64 -10.99 -7.36
N ASP A 386 9.87 -10.76 -6.89
CA ASP A 386 10.46 -11.58 -5.82
C ASP A 386 9.88 -11.24 -4.45
N ILE A 387 9.36 -10.01 -4.27
CA ILE A 387 8.84 -9.53 -2.98
C ILE A 387 7.67 -10.39 -2.49
N PRO A 388 6.56 -10.58 -3.25
CA PRO A 388 5.48 -11.43 -2.78
C PRO A 388 5.87 -12.90 -2.63
N TRP A 389 6.82 -13.42 -3.42
CA TRP A 389 7.36 -14.76 -3.23
C TRP A 389 8.10 -14.93 -1.90
N ARG A 390 8.88 -13.92 -1.49
CA ARG A 390 9.58 -13.91 -0.20
C ARG A 390 8.58 -13.83 0.95
N ILE A 391 7.55 -12.96 0.84
CA ILE A 391 6.45 -12.88 1.81
C ILE A 391 5.72 -14.22 1.94
N GLU A 392 5.32 -14.82 0.82
CA GLU A 392 4.63 -16.12 0.81
C GLU A 392 5.44 -17.21 1.50
N ARG A 393 6.75 -17.28 1.20
CA ARG A 393 7.65 -18.26 1.82
C ARG A 393 7.73 -18.11 3.33
N LEU A 394 7.73 -16.87 3.83
CA LEU A 394 7.76 -16.60 5.28
C LEU A 394 6.43 -16.89 5.96
N MET A 395 5.29 -16.65 5.30
CA MET A 395 3.97 -16.98 5.85
C MET A 395 3.68 -18.48 5.90
N ASN A 396 4.34 -19.29 5.07
CA ASN A 396 4.15 -20.74 4.98
C ASN A 396 5.02 -21.54 5.97
N ASN A 397 5.84 -20.91 6.79
CA ASN A 397 6.71 -21.56 7.77
C ASN A 397 6.03 -21.61 9.16
#